data_ba44e3324c1c09e49e089679f439029b
#
_entry.id   ba44e3324c1c09e49e089679f439029b
#
_cell.length_a   1.000
_cell.length_b   1.000
_cell.length_c   1.000
_cell.angle_alpha   90.00
_cell.angle_beta   90.00
_cell.angle_gamma   90.00
#
_symmetry.space_group_name_H-M   'P 1'
#
loop_
_entity.id
_entity.type
_entity.pdbx_description
1 polymer ?
#
loop_
_entity_poly.entity_id
_entity_poly.type
_entity_poly.pdbx_seq_one_letter_code
_entity_poly.pdbx_strand_id
1 'polypeptide(L)' 'MHFPSKEQIAALQRQYPRGTRVELLGMDDPQAPPMGTRGEVMGVDDAGQLLVRWETGSSLSLIPGVDSFRIVQKGGRS' A
#
# COMPACT_ATOMS: atom_id res chain seq x y z
N MET A 1 -6.96 -18.89 9.53
CA MET A 1 -6.55 -17.70 8.77
C MET A 1 -7.72 -16.74 8.68
N HIS A 2 -7.47 -15.49 8.94
CA HIS A 2 -8.50 -14.47 8.87
C HIS A 2 -8.28 -13.58 7.67
N PHE A 3 -9.34 -13.41 6.90
CA PHE A 3 -9.38 -12.37 5.87
C PHE A 3 -10.18 -11.20 6.42
N PRO A 4 -9.81 -9.98 6.05
CA PRO A 4 -10.59 -8.84 6.47
C PRO A 4 -12.01 -8.89 5.91
N SER A 5 -12.94 -8.29 6.62
CA SER A 5 -14.32 -8.19 6.17
C SER A 5 -14.42 -7.22 5.00
N LYS A 6 -15.56 -7.26 4.31
CA LYS A 6 -15.82 -6.29 3.25
C LYS A 6 -15.74 -4.85 3.76
N GLU A 7 -16.21 -4.64 4.98
CA GLU A 7 -16.17 -3.31 5.59
C GLU A 7 -14.75 -2.86 5.87
N GLN A 8 -13.87 -3.79 6.29
CA GLN A 8 -12.47 -3.46 6.50
C GLN A 8 -11.78 -3.14 5.19
N ILE A 9 -12.07 -3.89 4.13
CA ILE A 9 -11.52 -3.60 2.81
C ILE A 9 -12.00 -2.24 2.33
N ALA A 10 -13.29 -1.95 2.48
CA ALA A 10 -13.84 -0.65 2.09
C ALA A 10 -13.19 0.50 2.86
N ALA A 11 -12.91 0.28 4.16
CA ALA A 11 -12.23 1.29 4.96
C ALA A 11 -10.80 1.55 4.45
N LEU A 12 -10.09 0.47 4.09
CA LEU A 12 -8.75 0.61 3.52
C LEU A 12 -8.79 1.34 2.18
N GLN A 13 -9.80 1.05 1.36
CA GLN A 13 -9.95 1.73 0.08
C GLN A 13 -10.22 3.22 0.25
N ARG A 14 -10.95 3.60 1.31
CA ARG A 14 -11.18 5.02 1.61
C ARG A 14 -9.92 5.67 2.17
N GLN A 15 -9.18 4.94 2.99
CA GLN A 15 -7.95 5.47 3.59
C GLN A 15 -6.83 5.61 2.58
N TYR A 16 -6.77 4.66 1.64
CA TYR A 16 -5.73 4.61 0.60
C TYR A 16 -6.39 4.50 -0.76
N PRO A 17 -7.06 5.56 -1.24
CA PRO A 17 -7.70 5.48 -2.56
C PRO A 17 -6.66 5.25 -3.64
N ARG A 18 -7.11 4.66 -4.73
CA ARG A 18 -6.26 4.47 -5.91
C ARG A 18 -5.61 5.80 -6.29
N GLY A 19 -4.33 5.76 -6.59
CA GLY A 19 -3.56 6.95 -6.91
C GLY A 19 -2.87 7.58 -5.71
N THR A 20 -3.14 7.09 -4.51
CA THR A 20 -2.41 7.55 -3.32
C THR A 20 -0.93 7.26 -3.49
N ARG A 21 -0.09 8.24 -3.22
CA ARG A 21 1.35 8.08 -3.29
C ARG A 21 1.90 7.84 -1.90
N VAL A 22 2.75 6.84 -1.80
CA VAL A 22 3.33 6.41 -0.52
C VAL A 22 4.85 6.37 -0.64
N GLU A 23 5.50 6.45 0.49
CA GLU A 23 6.94 6.30 0.59
C GLU A 23 7.25 5.18 1.55
N LEU A 24 8.09 4.24 1.14
CA LEU A 24 8.46 3.10 1.97
C LEU A 24 9.41 3.55 3.07
N LEU A 25 9.06 3.22 4.30
CA LEU A 25 9.91 3.49 5.47
C LEU A 25 10.59 2.22 5.97
N GLY A 26 9.98 1.06 5.77
CA GLY A 26 10.59 -0.20 6.15
C GLY A 26 9.72 -1.37 5.79
N MET A 27 10.35 -2.43 5.30
CA MET A 27 9.66 -3.67 4.94
C MET A 27 10.63 -4.81 5.17
N ASP A 28 10.22 -5.79 5.94
CA ASP A 28 11.05 -6.95 6.25
C ASP A 28 10.86 -8.01 5.17
N ASP A 29 11.47 -7.78 4.02
CA ASP A 29 11.37 -8.66 2.86
C ASP A 29 12.66 -8.52 2.06
N PRO A 30 13.30 -9.66 1.69
CA PRO A 30 14.55 -9.58 0.93
C PRO A 30 14.43 -8.87 -0.41
N GLN A 31 13.21 -8.81 -0.96
CA GLN A 31 12.99 -8.15 -2.25
C GLN A 31 12.39 -6.76 -2.10
N ALA A 32 12.37 -6.23 -0.88
CA ALA A 32 11.82 -4.90 -0.64
C ALA A 32 12.60 -3.84 -1.42
N PRO A 33 11.90 -2.84 -1.97
CA PRO A 33 12.60 -1.68 -2.52
C PRO A 33 13.39 -0.98 -1.42
N PRO A 34 14.38 -0.18 -1.79
CA PRO A 34 15.11 0.59 -0.77
C PRO A 34 14.18 1.52 0.01
N MET A 35 14.52 1.74 1.28
CA MET A 35 13.82 2.72 2.10
C MET A 35 13.81 4.07 1.39
N GLY A 36 12.70 4.76 1.42
CA GLY A 36 12.53 6.03 0.73
C GLY A 36 11.98 5.90 -0.69
N THR A 37 11.87 4.67 -1.20
CA THR A 37 11.25 4.46 -2.51
C THR A 37 9.80 4.87 -2.46
N ARG A 38 9.33 5.54 -3.49
CA ARG A 38 7.94 5.95 -3.61
C ARG A 38 7.19 5.05 -4.56
N GLY A 39 5.89 4.95 -4.33
CA GLY A 39 5.02 4.16 -5.16
C GLY A 39 3.62 4.71 -5.18
N GLU A 40 2.81 4.13 -6.02
CA GLU A 40 1.41 4.53 -6.19
C GLU A 40 0.51 3.35 -5.85
N VAL A 41 -0.47 3.60 -4.98
CA VAL A 41 -1.46 2.58 -4.63
C VAL A 41 -2.39 2.37 -5.82
N MET A 42 -2.47 1.11 -6.27
CA MET A 42 -3.32 0.74 -7.39
C MET A 42 -4.66 0.16 -6.93
N GLY A 43 -4.73 -0.27 -5.68
CA GLY A 43 -5.94 -0.85 -5.13
C GLY A 43 -5.65 -1.59 -3.85
N VAL A 44 -6.68 -2.25 -3.33
CA VAL A 44 -6.60 -3.09 -2.12
C VAL A 44 -7.13 -4.47 -2.51
N ASP A 45 -6.38 -5.51 -2.16
CA ASP A 45 -6.83 -6.85 -2.48
C ASP A 45 -7.71 -7.43 -1.35
N ASP A 46 -8.21 -8.64 -1.55
CA ASP A 46 -9.14 -9.27 -0.61
C ASP A 46 -8.47 -9.62 0.72
N ALA A 47 -7.15 -9.68 0.74
CA ALA A 47 -6.39 -9.94 1.97
C ALA A 47 -6.07 -8.65 2.73
N GLY A 48 -6.51 -7.50 2.22
CA GLY A 48 -6.24 -6.23 2.89
C GLY A 48 -4.86 -5.68 2.63
N GLN A 49 -4.22 -6.14 1.55
CA GLN A 49 -2.91 -5.63 1.16
C GLN A 49 -3.08 -4.51 0.15
N LEU A 50 -2.23 -3.51 0.25
CA LEU A 50 -2.21 -2.42 -0.73
C LEU A 50 -1.38 -2.87 -1.93
N LEU A 51 -1.98 -2.86 -3.10
CA LEU A 51 -1.29 -3.16 -4.35
C LEU A 51 -0.58 -1.89 -4.78
N VAL A 52 0.74 -1.93 -4.78
CA VAL A 52 1.55 -0.72 -5.02
C VAL A 52 2.45 -0.95 -6.22
N ARG A 53 2.52 0.05 -7.08
CA ARG A 53 3.48 0.10 -8.16
C ARG A 53 4.61 1.03 -7.74
N TRP A 54 5.79 0.46 -7.48
CA TRP A 54 6.94 1.21 -6.98
C TRP A 54 7.74 1.81 -8.13
N GLU A 55 8.40 2.93 -7.85
CA GLU A 55 9.24 3.61 -8.83
C GLU A 55 10.33 2.71 -9.39
N THR A 56 10.79 1.76 -8.60
CA THR A 56 11.83 0.81 -9.02
C THR A 56 11.32 -0.24 -10.00
N GLY A 57 10.01 -0.27 -10.26
CA GLY A 57 9.39 -1.32 -11.07
C GLY A 57 8.92 -2.51 -10.26
N SER A 58 9.21 -2.55 -8.97
CA SER A 58 8.70 -3.60 -8.09
C SER A 58 7.18 -3.47 -7.94
N SER A 59 6.52 -4.60 -7.72
CA SER A 59 5.08 -4.65 -7.47
C SER A 59 4.75 -5.31 -6.13
N LEU A 60 5.68 -5.27 -5.18
CA LEU A 60 5.42 -5.83 -3.86
C LEU A 60 4.30 -5.06 -3.17
N SER A 61 3.39 -5.80 -2.53
CA SER A 61 2.27 -5.21 -1.81
C SER A 61 2.74 -4.69 -0.45
N LEU A 62 2.00 -3.70 0.07
CA LEU A 62 2.19 -3.23 1.44
C LEU A 62 1.12 -3.83 2.33
N ILE A 63 1.52 -4.22 3.54
CA ILE A 63 0.60 -4.78 4.53
C ILE A 63 0.45 -3.74 5.63
N PRO A 64 -0.70 -3.03 5.68
CA PRO A 64 -0.92 -2.04 6.74
C PRO A 64 -0.81 -2.70 8.12
N GLY A 65 -0.10 -2.04 9.02
CA GLY A 65 0.14 -2.57 10.36
C GLY A 65 1.35 -3.47 10.47
N VAL A 66 1.92 -3.91 9.36
CA VAL A 66 3.12 -4.75 9.32
C VAL A 66 4.27 -3.99 8.70
N ASP A 67 4.07 -3.48 7.50
CA ASP A 67 5.09 -2.69 6.81
C ASP A 67 4.99 -1.23 7.22
N SER A 68 6.12 -0.53 7.23
CA SER A 68 6.17 0.88 7.58
C SER A 68 6.21 1.72 6.32
N PHE A 69 5.28 2.63 6.19
CA PHE A 69 5.20 3.53 5.06
C PHE A 69 4.42 4.79 5.48
N ARG A 70 4.50 5.82 4.66
CA ARG A 70 3.72 7.03 4.90
C ARG A 70 3.07 7.49 3.62
N ILE A 71 1.97 8.20 3.76
CA ILE A 71 1.30 8.82 2.62
C ILE A 71 2.04 10.11 2.29
N VAL A 72 2.47 10.23 1.04
CA VAL A 72 3.08 11.45 0.51
C VAL A 72 1.99 12.35 -0.05
N GLN A 73 1.05 11.76 -0.78
CA GLN A 73 -0.04 12.51 -1.37
C GLN A 73 -1.25 11.57 -1.46
N LYS A 74 -2.35 11.96 -0.86
CA LYS A 74 -3.55 11.15 -0.92
C LYS A 74 -4.13 11.21 -2.32
N GLY A 75 -4.48 10.02 -2.83
CA GLY A 75 -5.06 9.91 -4.15
C GLY A 75 -6.56 10.10 -4.14
N GLY A 76 -7.18 9.65 -5.24
CA GLY A 76 -8.61 9.73 -5.39
C GLY A 76 -9.02 10.99 -6.12
N ARG A 77 -10.30 11.27 -6.04
CA ARG A 77 -10.87 12.44 -6.69
C ARG A 77 -10.47 13.71 -5.98
N SER A 78 -10.12 14.65 -6.73
CA SER A 78 -9.90 15.99 -6.22
C SER A 78 -11.06 16.89 -6.65
#